data_e764083335594c3c7eec49e600398b55
#
_entry.id   e764083335594c3c7eec49e600398b55
#
_cell.length_a   1.000
_cell.length_b   1.000
_cell.length_c   1.000
_cell.angle_alpha   90.00
_cell.angle_beta   90.00
_cell.angle_gamma   90.00
#
_symmetry.space_group_name_H-M   'P 1'
#
loop_
_entity.id
_entity.type
_entity.pdbx_description
1 polymer ?
#
loop_
_entity_poly.entity_id
_entity_poly.type
_entity_poly.pdbx_seq_one_letter_code
_entity_poly.pdbx_strand_id
1 'polypeptide(L)'
;MSATVIVLGNEKGGSGKSTTAMHVIVGLLREGYTVGAIDLDARQGTLAGYFDNRRIYAAKLGMNLPHPSYRAIERSKLDNRPEAEADERARLAVALGGLADTCDVIVIDTPGSDSYLSRLGHSYADILITPINDSFVDLALLGRVDPDSNKVLSPSSYSEMVWEQKKARALRDGGSIDWIVMRNRRAALDSRNKRNMDEALEVLSARLGFRLARGFGERVIFRELFLKGLTLLDIREEGSEVGLTMSHVAALQEVRNLLHALGVPEVVAAPEVAAAR
;
A
#
# COMPACT_ATOMS: atom_id res chain seq x y z
N MET A 1 -0.26 -22.07 5.46
CA MET A 1 0.71 -20.95 5.32
C MET A 1 0.01 -19.73 5.92
N SER A 2 0.70 -18.82 6.61
CA SER A 2 0.08 -17.59 7.07
C SER A 2 -0.01 -16.59 5.92
N ALA A 3 -1.09 -15.80 5.84
CA ALA A 3 -1.24 -14.76 4.82
C ALA A 3 -0.08 -13.76 4.86
N THR A 4 0.40 -13.32 3.69
CA THR A 4 1.39 -12.24 3.61
C THR A 4 0.71 -10.91 3.88
N VAL A 5 1.22 -10.12 4.82
CA VAL A 5 0.66 -8.82 5.20
C VAL A 5 1.43 -7.68 4.54
N ILE A 6 0.76 -6.94 3.66
CA ILE A 6 1.29 -5.75 2.98
C ILE A 6 0.66 -4.51 3.61
N VAL A 7 1.47 -3.57 4.08
CA VAL A 7 0.99 -2.34 4.73
C VAL A 7 1.36 -1.11 3.91
N LEU A 8 0.40 -0.25 3.63
CA LEU A 8 0.61 1.08 3.04
C LEU A 8 0.76 2.09 4.18
N GLY A 9 1.98 2.56 4.41
CA GLY A 9 2.32 3.40 5.55
C GLY A 9 2.97 4.73 5.14
N ASN A 10 2.44 5.83 5.66
CA ASN A 10 3.02 7.17 5.59
C ASN A 10 2.19 8.11 6.48
N GLU A 11 2.85 8.89 7.34
CA GLU A 11 2.20 9.85 8.25
C GLU A 11 1.68 11.12 7.55
N LYS A 12 1.92 11.26 6.24
CA LYS A 12 1.47 12.40 5.45
C LYS A 12 0.22 12.07 4.64
N GLY A 13 -0.81 12.92 4.76
CA GLY A 13 -1.98 12.86 3.91
C GLY A 13 -1.63 13.14 2.44
N GLY A 14 -2.37 12.53 1.50
CA GLY A 14 -2.22 12.80 0.06
C GLY A 14 -0.97 12.18 -0.59
N SER A 15 -0.23 11.32 0.09
CA SER A 15 0.92 10.59 -0.48
C SER A 15 0.53 9.50 -1.49
N GLY A 16 -0.74 9.12 -1.55
CA GLY A 16 -1.27 8.11 -2.46
C GLY A 16 -1.35 6.70 -1.88
N LYS A 17 -1.37 6.53 -0.56
CA LYS A 17 -1.52 5.23 0.11
C LYS A 17 -2.71 4.44 -0.40
N SER A 18 -3.93 4.97 -0.25
CA SER A 18 -5.16 4.27 -0.66
C SER A 18 -5.22 3.99 -2.16
N THR A 19 -4.70 4.89 -3.01
CA THR A 19 -4.60 4.65 -4.45
C THR A 19 -3.64 3.50 -4.75
N THR A 20 -2.50 3.46 -4.07
CA THR A 20 -1.53 2.36 -4.20
C THR A 20 -2.12 1.06 -3.65
N ALA A 21 -2.78 1.10 -2.48
CA ALA A 21 -3.46 -0.05 -1.89
C ALA A 21 -4.44 -0.68 -2.88
N MET A 22 -5.29 0.12 -3.50
CA MET A 22 -6.27 -0.36 -4.48
C MET A 22 -5.61 -1.04 -5.69
N HIS A 23 -4.53 -0.45 -6.24
CA HIS A 23 -3.81 -1.06 -7.36
C HIS A 23 -3.09 -2.36 -6.97
N VAL A 24 -2.53 -2.44 -5.76
CA VAL A 24 -1.94 -3.67 -5.22
C VAL A 24 -3.01 -4.74 -5.01
N ILE A 25 -4.13 -4.40 -4.37
CA ILE A 25 -5.24 -5.33 -4.14
C ILE A 25 -5.77 -5.91 -5.46
N VAL A 26 -6.11 -5.04 -6.41
CA VAL A 26 -6.66 -5.50 -7.71
C VAL A 26 -5.62 -6.26 -8.50
N GLY A 27 -4.34 -5.86 -8.43
CA GLY A 27 -3.25 -6.58 -9.08
C GLY A 27 -3.14 -8.02 -8.59
N LEU A 28 -3.08 -8.20 -7.28
CA LEU A 28 -2.99 -9.53 -6.67
C LEU A 28 -4.22 -10.39 -6.94
N LEU A 29 -5.44 -9.81 -6.87
CA LEU A 29 -6.67 -10.51 -7.24
C LEU A 29 -6.64 -11.02 -8.69
N ARG A 30 -6.05 -10.23 -9.62
CA ARG A 30 -5.92 -10.61 -11.02
C ARG A 30 -4.81 -11.62 -11.28
N GLU A 31 -3.85 -11.72 -10.40
CA GLU A 31 -2.81 -12.77 -10.39
C GLU A 31 -3.31 -14.05 -9.72
N GLY A 32 -4.57 -14.09 -9.27
CA GLY A 32 -5.22 -15.28 -8.71
C GLY A 32 -5.12 -15.44 -7.20
N TYR A 33 -4.56 -14.45 -6.49
CA TYR A 33 -4.53 -14.47 -5.02
C TYR A 33 -5.92 -14.19 -4.44
N THR A 34 -6.23 -14.82 -3.32
CA THR A 34 -7.31 -14.40 -2.44
C THR A 34 -6.81 -13.26 -1.56
N VAL A 35 -7.49 -12.10 -1.60
CA VAL A 35 -6.99 -10.87 -0.95
C VAL A 35 -7.96 -10.36 0.11
N GLY A 36 -7.44 -10.15 1.31
CA GLY A 36 -8.07 -9.38 2.37
C GLY A 36 -7.65 -7.91 2.30
N ALA A 37 -8.55 -6.99 2.61
CA ALA A 37 -8.26 -5.56 2.70
C ALA A 37 -8.72 -5.00 4.04
N ILE A 38 -7.83 -4.34 4.77
CA ILE A 38 -8.13 -3.67 6.04
C ILE A 38 -7.91 -2.17 5.87
N ASP A 39 -8.94 -1.37 6.14
CA ASP A 39 -8.87 0.10 6.13
C ASP A 39 -8.80 0.60 7.58
N LEU A 40 -7.65 1.14 7.98
CA LEU A 40 -7.43 1.78 9.28
C LEU A 40 -7.70 3.28 9.26
N ASP A 41 -8.00 3.85 8.08
CA ASP A 41 -8.46 5.24 7.87
C ASP A 41 -9.94 5.30 7.49
N ALA A 42 -10.72 4.39 8.06
CA ALA A 42 -12.14 4.19 7.73
C ALA A 42 -12.97 5.47 7.87
N ARG A 43 -12.56 6.42 8.73
CA ARG A 43 -13.21 7.72 8.87
C ARG A 43 -13.09 8.58 7.60
N GLN A 44 -11.96 8.51 6.89
CA GLN A 44 -11.80 9.18 5.59
C GLN A 44 -12.51 8.39 4.48
N GLY A 45 -12.64 7.09 4.64
CA GLY A 45 -13.40 6.22 3.76
C GLY A 45 -12.90 6.14 2.32
N THR A 46 -11.65 6.47 2.05
CA THR A 46 -11.12 6.49 0.68
C THR A 46 -11.12 5.10 0.06
N LEU A 47 -10.62 4.10 0.78
CA LEU A 47 -10.58 2.72 0.27
C LEU A 47 -11.99 2.11 0.20
N ALA A 48 -12.84 2.37 1.19
CA ALA A 48 -14.25 2.00 1.17
C ALA A 48 -14.97 2.58 -0.05
N GLY A 49 -14.79 3.88 -0.30
CA GLY A 49 -15.35 4.55 -1.47
C GLY A 49 -14.90 3.95 -2.81
N TYR A 50 -13.64 3.49 -2.90
CA TYR A 50 -13.16 2.76 -4.07
C TYR A 50 -13.96 1.47 -4.30
N PHE A 51 -14.17 0.67 -3.25
CA PHE A 51 -14.89 -0.60 -3.38
C PHE A 51 -16.38 -0.39 -3.66
N ASP A 52 -16.99 0.64 -3.09
CA ASP A 52 -18.38 1.01 -3.37
C ASP A 52 -18.54 1.44 -4.82
N ASN A 53 -17.71 2.36 -5.29
CA ASN A 53 -17.71 2.80 -6.69
C ASN A 53 -17.48 1.62 -7.65
N ARG A 54 -16.56 0.70 -7.30
CA ARG A 54 -16.27 -0.50 -8.09
C ARG A 54 -17.48 -1.41 -8.24
N ARG A 55 -18.20 -1.67 -7.15
CA ARG A 55 -19.43 -2.48 -7.17
C ARG A 55 -20.53 -1.84 -8.01
N ILE A 56 -20.75 -0.54 -7.80
CA ILE A 56 -21.77 0.22 -8.54
C ILE A 56 -21.45 0.22 -10.04
N TYR A 57 -20.21 0.51 -10.40
CA TYR A 57 -19.80 0.57 -11.81
C TYR A 57 -19.86 -0.79 -12.49
N ALA A 58 -19.38 -1.83 -11.82
CA ALA A 58 -19.45 -3.21 -12.31
C ALA A 58 -20.90 -3.65 -12.56
N ALA A 59 -21.79 -3.40 -11.60
CA ALA A 59 -23.21 -3.74 -11.73
C ALA A 59 -23.89 -2.97 -12.88
N LYS A 60 -23.56 -1.68 -13.05
CA LYS A 60 -24.11 -0.85 -14.15
C LYS A 60 -23.75 -1.38 -15.53
N LEU A 61 -22.56 -1.90 -15.71
CA LEU A 61 -22.03 -2.33 -17.01
C LEU A 61 -22.04 -3.86 -17.21
N GLY A 62 -22.53 -4.63 -16.22
CA GLY A 62 -22.49 -6.08 -16.26
C GLY A 62 -21.08 -6.68 -16.22
N MET A 63 -20.09 -5.94 -15.68
CA MET A 63 -18.70 -6.38 -15.58
C MET A 63 -18.49 -7.31 -14.38
N ASN A 64 -17.71 -8.37 -14.58
CA ASN A 64 -17.28 -9.23 -13.47
C ASN A 64 -15.90 -8.78 -12.96
N LEU A 65 -15.89 -7.83 -12.03
CA LEU A 65 -14.66 -7.33 -11.44
C LEU A 65 -14.34 -8.06 -10.11
N PRO A 66 -13.10 -8.49 -9.89
CA PRO A 66 -12.74 -9.15 -8.65
C PRO A 66 -12.77 -8.17 -7.45
N HIS A 67 -13.14 -8.67 -6.27
CA HIS A 67 -13.25 -7.91 -5.03
C HIS A 67 -12.51 -8.59 -3.88
N PRO A 68 -11.87 -7.83 -2.97
CA PRO A 68 -11.26 -8.37 -1.77
C PRO A 68 -12.29 -8.63 -0.68
N SER A 69 -11.91 -9.42 0.34
CA SER A 69 -12.61 -9.49 1.61
C SER A 69 -12.26 -8.24 2.44
N TYR A 70 -13.19 -7.30 2.57
CA TYR A 70 -12.95 -5.98 3.16
C TYR A 70 -13.34 -5.90 4.64
N ARG A 71 -12.52 -5.21 5.44
CA ARG A 71 -12.77 -4.84 6.84
C ARG A 71 -12.37 -3.39 7.09
N ALA A 72 -13.21 -2.64 7.79
CA ALA A 72 -12.93 -1.28 8.23
C ALA A 72 -12.72 -1.26 9.75
N ILE A 73 -11.69 -0.56 10.22
CA ILE A 73 -11.39 -0.40 11.63
C ILE A 73 -11.21 1.09 11.91
N GLU A 74 -12.12 1.66 12.69
CA GLU A 74 -12.02 3.03 13.15
C GLU A 74 -11.19 3.11 14.44
N ARG A 75 -10.69 4.29 14.75
CA ARG A 75 -10.10 4.58 16.06
C ARG A 75 -11.09 4.31 17.18
N SER A 76 -10.59 3.86 18.30
CA SER A 76 -11.41 3.72 19.51
C SER A 76 -11.98 5.06 19.96
N LYS A 77 -13.20 5.03 20.48
CA LYS A 77 -13.89 6.19 21.05
C LYS A 77 -13.80 6.25 22.58
N LEU A 78 -12.99 5.35 23.17
CA LEU A 78 -12.78 5.34 24.63
C LEU A 78 -11.86 6.49 25.04
N ASP A 79 -12.21 7.16 26.12
CA ASP A 79 -11.45 8.30 26.64
C ASP A 79 -10.15 7.86 27.33
N ASN A 80 -10.14 6.68 27.94
CA ASN A 80 -8.96 6.10 28.56
C ASN A 80 -8.00 5.57 27.51
N ARG A 81 -6.82 6.14 27.41
CA ARG A 81 -5.84 5.79 26.38
C ARG A 81 -5.42 4.31 26.42
N PRO A 82 -5.02 3.69 27.55
CA PRO A 82 -4.71 2.27 27.60
C PRO A 82 -5.85 1.38 27.14
N GLU A 83 -7.10 1.70 27.50
CA GLU A 83 -8.28 0.96 27.08
C GLU A 83 -8.56 1.12 25.59
N ALA A 84 -8.39 2.33 25.05
CA ALA A 84 -8.51 2.61 23.63
C ALA A 84 -7.49 1.83 22.80
N GLU A 85 -6.23 1.81 23.24
CA GLU A 85 -5.16 1.04 22.60
C GLU A 85 -5.40 -0.48 22.66
N ALA A 86 -5.94 -0.97 23.77
CA ALA A 86 -6.32 -2.39 23.93
C ALA A 86 -7.49 -2.77 22.99
N ASP A 87 -8.50 -1.91 22.88
CA ASP A 87 -9.65 -2.09 21.98
C ASP A 87 -9.22 -2.09 20.50
N GLU A 88 -8.39 -1.13 20.08
CA GLU A 88 -7.84 -1.06 18.72
C GLU A 88 -7.02 -2.31 18.38
N ARG A 89 -6.19 -2.77 19.33
CA ARG A 89 -5.41 -4.01 19.18
C ARG A 89 -6.28 -5.24 19.02
N ALA A 90 -7.30 -5.38 19.87
CA ALA A 90 -8.22 -6.52 19.81
C ALA A 90 -8.99 -6.57 18.49
N ARG A 91 -9.51 -5.41 18.02
CA ARG A 91 -10.25 -5.34 16.75
C ARG A 91 -9.36 -5.66 15.55
N LEU A 92 -8.11 -5.14 15.52
CA LEU A 92 -7.19 -5.46 14.43
C LEU A 92 -6.79 -6.93 14.45
N ALA A 93 -6.53 -7.51 15.63
CA ALA A 93 -6.19 -8.93 15.75
C ALA A 93 -7.32 -9.85 15.27
N VAL A 94 -8.58 -9.53 15.60
CA VAL A 94 -9.76 -10.27 15.11
C VAL A 94 -9.89 -10.17 13.59
N ALA A 95 -9.72 -8.97 13.03
CA ALA A 95 -9.80 -8.77 11.58
C ALA A 95 -8.69 -9.52 10.83
N LEU A 96 -7.46 -9.45 11.33
CA LEU A 96 -6.31 -10.18 10.76
C LEU A 96 -6.51 -11.68 10.83
N GLY A 97 -6.91 -12.22 12.00
CA GLY A 97 -7.15 -13.66 12.18
C GLY A 97 -8.20 -14.18 11.21
N GLY A 98 -9.36 -13.51 11.15
CA GLY A 98 -10.44 -13.93 10.25
C GLY A 98 -10.12 -13.83 8.76
N LEU A 99 -9.19 -12.94 8.35
CA LEU A 99 -8.72 -12.86 6.95
C LEU A 99 -7.58 -13.85 6.67
N ALA A 100 -6.70 -14.10 7.64
CA ALA A 100 -5.57 -15.03 7.47
C ALA A 100 -6.01 -16.48 7.22
N ASP A 101 -7.21 -16.85 7.66
CA ASP A 101 -7.78 -18.18 7.44
C ASP A 101 -8.28 -18.37 6.00
N THR A 102 -8.54 -17.29 5.25
CA THR A 102 -9.23 -17.33 3.96
C THR A 102 -8.53 -16.59 2.84
N CYS A 103 -7.47 -15.85 3.16
CA CYS A 103 -6.75 -15.02 2.19
C CYS A 103 -5.26 -15.39 2.14
N ASP A 104 -4.69 -15.34 0.94
CA ASP A 104 -3.25 -15.50 0.72
C ASP A 104 -2.48 -14.24 1.10
N VAL A 105 -3.11 -13.07 0.88
CA VAL A 105 -2.52 -11.76 1.11
C VAL A 105 -3.51 -10.86 1.83
N ILE A 106 -3.04 -10.08 2.80
CA ILE A 106 -3.81 -9.04 3.48
C ILE A 106 -3.15 -7.68 3.21
N VAL A 107 -3.89 -6.73 2.65
CA VAL A 107 -3.42 -5.37 2.41
C VAL A 107 -4.04 -4.43 3.44
N ILE A 108 -3.21 -3.69 4.17
CA ILE A 108 -3.63 -2.73 5.20
C ILE A 108 -3.35 -1.31 4.72
N ASP A 109 -4.38 -0.48 4.63
CA ASP A 109 -4.25 0.97 4.38
C ASP A 109 -4.27 1.73 5.71
N THR A 110 -3.20 2.50 5.99
CA THR A 110 -3.06 3.22 7.26
C THR A 110 -3.43 4.69 7.15
N PRO A 111 -3.88 5.35 8.24
CA PRO A 111 -4.16 6.78 8.24
C PRO A 111 -2.91 7.61 7.94
N GLY A 112 -3.13 8.80 7.37
CA GLY A 112 -2.08 9.79 7.08
C GLY A 112 -1.71 10.62 8.30
N SER A 113 -1.59 10.00 9.47
CA SER A 113 -1.21 10.65 10.72
C SER A 113 -0.56 9.65 11.67
N ASP A 114 0.34 10.13 12.52
CA ASP A 114 0.87 9.32 13.60
C ASP A 114 -0.23 9.02 14.63
N SER A 115 -0.50 7.75 14.84
CA SER A 115 -1.47 7.25 15.81
C SER A 115 -1.12 5.85 16.25
N TYR A 116 -1.65 5.42 17.40
CA TYR A 116 -1.44 4.06 17.87
C TYR A 116 -1.87 3.02 16.84
N LEU A 117 -3.07 3.17 16.26
CA LEU A 117 -3.61 2.25 15.25
C LEU A 117 -2.73 2.21 13.98
N SER A 118 -2.17 3.36 13.55
CA SER A 118 -1.21 3.41 12.46
C SER A 118 0.06 2.62 12.79
N ARG A 119 0.68 2.88 13.94
CA ARG A 119 1.88 2.16 14.40
C ARG A 119 1.62 0.67 14.55
N LEU A 120 0.48 0.31 15.11
CA LEU A 120 0.06 -1.09 15.25
C LEU A 120 -0.06 -1.76 13.88
N GLY A 121 -0.68 -1.11 12.89
CA GLY A 121 -0.75 -1.61 11.51
C GLY A 121 0.65 -1.88 10.94
N HIS A 122 1.58 -0.92 11.08
CA HIS A 122 2.96 -1.09 10.62
C HIS A 122 3.64 -2.31 11.26
N SER A 123 3.39 -2.59 12.54
CA SER A 123 4.02 -3.72 13.24
C SER A 123 3.62 -5.10 12.69
N TYR A 124 2.51 -5.21 11.96
CA TYR A 124 2.06 -6.47 11.35
C TYR A 124 2.62 -6.68 9.94
N ALA A 125 3.29 -5.69 9.35
CA ALA A 125 3.79 -5.80 7.98
C ALA A 125 4.82 -6.92 7.81
N ASP A 126 4.65 -7.72 6.77
CA ASP A 126 5.75 -8.47 6.13
C ASP A 126 6.43 -7.55 5.10
N ILE A 127 5.61 -6.78 4.37
CA ILE A 127 6.05 -5.78 3.41
C ILE A 127 5.41 -4.44 3.79
N LEU A 128 6.23 -3.42 4.03
CA LEU A 128 5.78 -2.05 4.25
C LEU A 128 6.07 -1.21 3.01
N ILE A 129 5.05 -0.66 2.38
CA ILE A 129 5.16 0.26 1.26
C ILE A 129 4.95 1.69 1.78
N THR A 130 5.94 2.54 1.61
CA THR A 130 5.85 3.97 1.93
C THR A 130 5.86 4.79 0.64
N PRO A 131 4.68 5.20 0.11
CA PRO A 131 4.63 6.11 -1.01
C PRO A 131 4.97 7.53 -0.55
N ILE A 132 5.89 8.20 -1.25
CA ILE A 132 6.25 9.60 -1.06
C ILE A 132 6.04 10.37 -2.36
N ASN A 133 5.59 11.63 -2.28
CA ASN A 133 5.51 12.44 -3.48
C ASN A 133 6.92 12.88 -3.92
N ASP A 134 7.03 13.25 -5.19
CA ASP A 134 8.30 13.65 -5.81
C ASP A 134 8.69 15.08 -5.41
N SER A 135 8.99 15.26 -4.11
CA SER A 135 9.39 16.55 -3.54
C SER A 135 10.39 16.39 -2.39
N PHE A 136 11.30 17.35 -2.22
CA PHE A 136 12.22 17.40 -1.08
C PHE A 136 11.51 17.52 0.28
N VAL A 137 10.31 18.12 0.30
CA VAL A 137 9.48 18.20 1.50
C VAL A 137 8.99 16.81 1.92
N ASP A 138 8.71 15.94 0.96
CA ASP A 138 8.32 14.56 1.24
C ASP A 138 9.53 13.66 1.55
N LEU A 139 10.71 13.99 0.97
CA LEU A 139 11.96 13.33 1.34
C LEU A 139 12.29 13.51 2.83
N ALA A 140 11.99 14.68 3.38
CA ALA A 140 12.20 14.97 4.80
C ALA A 140 11.39 14.05 5.74
N LEU A 141 10.35 13.38 5.22
CA LEU A 141 9.64 12.31 5.93
C LEU A 141 10.54 11.11 6.26
N LEU A 142 11.56 10.85 5.46
CA LEU A 142 12.48 9.73 5.67
C LEU A 142 13.70 10.15 6.51
N GLY A 143 14.21 11.36 6.29
CA GLY A 143 15.36 11.85 7.00
C GLY A 143 15.83 13.21 6.51
N ARG A 144 16.73 13.82 7.28
CA ARG A 144 17.39 15.07 6.90
C ARG A 144 18.65 14.75 6.12
N VAL A 145 18.77 15.38 4.96
CA VAL A 145 19.93 15.29 4.09
C VAL A 145 20.56 16.69 4.00
N ASP A 146 21.86 16.75 4.10
CA ASP A 146 22.62 17.97 3.90
C ASP A 146 22.59 18.36 2.41
N PRO A 147 22.15 19.59 2.06
CA PRO A 147 21.92 19.98 0.68
C PRO A 147 23.19 20.11 -0.16
N ASP A 148 24.35 20.31 0.49
CA ASP A 148 25.62 20.54 -0.19
C ASP A 148 26.41 19.25 -0.38
N SER A 149 26.34 18.35 0.60
CA SER A 149 27.13 17.11 0.62
C SER A 149 26.33 15.83 0.37
N ASN A 150 25.00 15.90 0.26
CA ASN A 150 24.07 14.78 0.17
C ASN A 150 24.22 13.76 1.33
N LYS A 151 24.84 14.14 2.45
CA LYS A 151 24.97 13.25 3.62
C LYS A 151 23.69 13.22 4.44
N VAL A 152 23.33 12.04 4.89
CA VAL A 152 22.21 11.87 5.86
C VAL A 152 22.67 12.40 7.21
N LEU A 153 22.01 13.45 7.69
CA LEU A 153 22.27 14.08 9.00
C LEU A 153 21.57 13.30 10.13
N SER A 154 20.29 12.97 9.95
CA SER A 154 19.51 12.20 10.91
C SER A 154 18.33 11.50 10.26
N PRO A 155 17.87 10.37 10.81
CA PRO A 155 16.55 9.82 10.46
C PRO A 155 15.45 10.83 10.86
N SER A 156 14.26 10.66 10.29
CA SER A 156 13.06 11.36 10.73
C SER A 156 12.33 10.58 11.84
N SER A 157 11.36 11.21 12.49
CA SER A 157 10.45 10.55 13.43
C SER A 157 9.71 9.36 12.79
N TYR A 158 9.32 9.49 11.51
CA TYR A 158 8.69 8.39 10.78
C TYR A 158 9.63 7.19 10.59
N SER A 159 10.87 7.44 10.19
CA SER A 159 11.86 6.37 10.03
C SER A 159 12.22 5.70 11.36
N GLU A 160 12.30 6.48 12.44
CA GLU A 160 12.48 5.94 13.79
C GLU A 160 11.28 5.09 14.21
N MET A 161 10.05 5.55 13.94
CA MET A 161 8.82 4.77 14.17
C MET A 161 8.84 3.46 13.41
N VAL A 162 9.21 3.45 12.12
CA VAL A 162 9.33 2.21 11.33
C VAL A 162 10.33 1.25 11.95
N TRP A 163 11.47 1.73 12.44
CA TRP A 163 12.44 0.88 13.13
C TRP A 163 11.91 0.30 14.43
N GLU A 164 11.15 1.07 15.21
CA GLU A 164 10.47 0.55 16.39
C GLU A 164 9.46 -0.55 16.03
N GLN A 165 8.72 -0.42 14.91
CA GLN A 165 7.82 -1.46 14.46
C GLN A 165 8.56 -2.70 13.92
N LYS A 166 9.73 -2.55 13.28
CA LYS A 166 10.61 -3.68 12.93
C LYS A 166 11.03 -4.46 14.17
N LYS A 167 11.44 -3.77 15.25
CA LYS A 167 11.77 -4.40 16.53
C LYS A 167 10.55 -5.10 17.15
N ALA A 168 9.39 -4.41 17.17
CA ALA A 168 8.15 -4.98 17.70
C ALA A 168 7.76 -6.27 16.97
N ARG A 169 7.90 -6.29 15.62
CA ARG A 169 7.68 -7.47 14.79
C ARG A 169 8.63 -8.61 15.17
N ALA A 170 9.93 -8.32 15.23
CA ALA A 170 10.94 -9.33 15.57
C ALA A 170 10.73 -9.94 16.97
N LEU A 171 10.33 -9.12 17.95
CA LEU A 171 10.06 -9.57 19.32
C LEU A 171 8.74 -10.36 19.42
N ARG A 172 7.74 -10.05 18.60
CA ARG A 172 6.43 -10.73 18.65
C ARG A 172 6.47 -12.13 18.06
N ASP A 173 7.11 -12.31 16.90
CA ASP A 173 7.04 -13.54 16.11
C ASP A 173 8.33 -13.93 15.38
N GLY A 174 9.44 -13.24 15.63
CA GLY A 174 10.71 -13.46 14.95
C GLY A 174 10.72 -12.98 13.48
N GLY A 175 9.67 -12.36 13.01
CA GLY A 175 9.54 -11.87 11.64
C GLY A 175 10.37 -10.61 11.36
N SER A 176 10.43 -10.24 10.09
CA SER A 176 11.08 -9.02 9.63
C SER A 176 10.12 -8.21 8.74
N ILE A 177 10.36 -6.91 8.62
CA ILE A 177 9.62 -6.03 7.72
C ILE A 177 10.52 -5.66 6.56
N ASP A 178 10.14 -6.07 5.35
CA ASP A 178 10.74 -5.58 4.12
C ASP A 178 10.16 -4.19 3.82
N TRP A 179 10.96 -3.16 4.02
CA TRP A 179 10.53 -1.77 3.85
C TRP A 179 10.84 -1.28 2.44
N ILE A 180 9.80 -0.92 1.71
CA ILE A 180 9.84 -0.39 0.34
C ILE A 180 9.41 1.07 0.36
N VAL A 181 10.24 1.95 -0.17
CA VAL A 181 9.87 3.35 -0.44
C VAL A 181 9.63 3.50 -1.94
N MET A 182 8.48 4.05 -2.31
CA MET A 182 8.13 4.32 -3.71
C MET A 182 7.85 5.79 -3.95
N ARG A 183 8.36 6.33 -5.06
CA ARG A 183 8.05 7.71 -5.47
C ARG A 183 6.71 7.75 -6.19
N ASN A 184 5.81 8.57 -5.69
CA ASN A 184 4.51 8.81 -6.29
C ASN A 184 4.45 10.20 -6.92
N ARG A 185 3.53 10.42 -7.87
CA ARG A 185 3.38 11.69 -8.63
C ARG A 185 4.69 12.17 -9.26
N ARG A 186 5.42 11.24 -9.86
CA ARG A 186 6.69 11.57 -10.50
C ARG A 186 6.45 12.47 -11.70
N ALA A 187 7.18 13.60 -11.76
CA ALA A 187 7.17 14.48 -12.91
C ALA A 187 7.70 13.77 -14.16
N ALA A 188 7.09 14.06 -15.33
CA ALA A 188 7.48 13.43 -16.60
C ALA A 188 8.84 13.96 -17.10
N LEU A 189 9.17 15.22 -16.80
CA LEU A 189 10.39 15.87 -17.27
C LEU A 189 11.60 15.46 -16.43
N ASP A 190 12.71 15.16 -17.10
CA ASP A 190 14.01 15.00 -16.45
C ASP A 190 14.55 16.38 -16.09
N SER A 191 14.74 16.59 -14.79
CA SER A 191 15.23 17.84 -14.23
C SER A 191 16.41 17.59 -13.28
N ARG A 192 17.21 18.64 -13.03
CA ARG A 192 18.28 18.57 -12.03
C ARG A 192 17.73 18.15 -10.66
N ASN A 193 16.54 18.65 -10.30
CA ASN A 193 15.88 18.29 -9.03
C ASN A 193 15.56 16.80 -8.95
N LYS A 194 15.18 16.17 -10.07
CA LYS A 194 14.88 14.74 -10.11
C LYS A 194 16.13 13.90 -9.85
N ARG A 195 17.27 14.26 -10.47
CA ARG A 195 18.54 13.57 -10.22
C ARG A 195 19.00 13.72 -8.77
N ASN A 196 18.94 14.94 -8.23
CA ASN A 196 19.28 15.19 -6.82
C ASN A 196 18.38 14.39 -5.87
N MET A 197 17.07 14.24 -6.22
CA MET A 197 16.12 13.43 -5.45
C MET A 197 16.47 11.93 -5.52
N ASP A 198 16.84 11.43 -6.70
CA ASP A 198 17.26 10.03 -6.87
C ASP A 198 18.52 9.74 -6.03
N GLU A 199 19.55 10.59 -6.11
CA GLU A 199 20.78 10.46 -5.32
C GLU A 199 20.50 10.50 -3.80
N ALA A 200 19.67 11.44 -3.33
CA ALA A 200 19.32 11.55 -1.93
C ALA A 200 18.57 10.31 -1.43
N LEU A 201 17.66 9.74 -2.24
CA LEU A 201 16.94 8.52 -1.91
C LEU A 201 17.86 7.30 -1.86
N GLU A 202 18.84 7.18 -2.76
CA GLU A 202 19.83 6.10 -2.71
C GLU A 202 20.64 6.14 -1.42
N VAL A 203 21.11 7.33 -1.04
CA VAL A 203 21.87 7.52 0.20
C VAL A 203 21.00 7.19 1.44
N LEU A 204 19.74 7.64 1.48
CA LEU A 204 18.79 7.32 2.55
C LEU A 204 18.49 5.83 2.58
N SER A 205 18.29 5.18 1.43
CA SER A 205 18.03 3.74 1.31
C SER A 205 19.13 2.91 1.96
N ALA A 206 20.39 3.20 1.62
CA ALA A 206 21.55 2.52 2.19
C ALA A 206 21.67 2.73 3.72
N ARG A 207 21.31 3.92 4.21
CA ARG A 207 21.44 4.28 5.63
C ARG A 207 20.30 3.74 6.48
N LEU A 208 19.07 3.79 5.96
CA LEU A 208 17.85 3.47 6.71
C LEU A 208 17.38 2.03 6.49
N GLY A 209 17.95 1.32 5.50
CA GLY A 209 17.64 -0.09 5.24
C GLY A 209 16.25 -0.29 4.64
N PHE A 210 15.89 0.53 3.63
CA PHE A 210 14.72 0.31 2.79
C PHE A 210 15.13 0.02 1.35
N ARG A 211 14.25 -0.63 0.58
CA ARG A 211 14.41 -0.80 -0.86
C ARG A 211 13.68 0.31 -1.61
N LEU A 212 14.22 0.73 -2.75
CA LEU A 212 13.54 1.65 -3.65
C LEU A 212 12.74 0.89 -4.69
N ALA A 213 11.46 1.25 -4.84
CA ALA A 213 10.63 0.81 -5.95
C ALA A 213 10.25 1.99 -6.85
N ARG A 214 10.15 1.71 -8.16
CA ARG A 214 9.55 2.67 -9.08
C ARG A 214 8.07 2.79 -8.75
N GLY A 215 7.64 4.02 -8.46
CA GLY A 215 6.24 4.31 -8.20
C GLY A 215 5.55 4.89 -9.42
N PHE A 216 4.47 5.63 -9.18
CA PHE A 216 3.57 6.11 -10.21
C PHE A 216 3.93 7.52 -10.68
N GLY A 217 3.85 7.76 -11.98
CA GLY A 217 3.89 9.10 -12.56
C GLY A 217 2.66 9.91 -12.20
N GLU A 218 2.77 11.25 -12.21
CA GLU A 218 1.61 12.11 -12.03
C GLU A 218 0.72 12.05 -13.28
N ARG A 219 -0.50 11.52 -13.13
CA ARG A 219 -1.48 11.38 -14.21
C ARG A 219 -2.89 11.58 -13.69
N VAL A 220 -3.72 12.22 -14.49
CA VAL A 220 -5.12 12.47 -14.18
C VAL A 220 -5.93 11.17 -14.08
N ILE A 221 -5.55 10.15 -14.86
CA ILE A 221 -6.24 8.86 -14.92
C ILE A 221 -6.45 8.21 -13.54
N PHE A 222 -5.52 8.34 -12.60
CA PHE A 222 -5.69 7.80 -11.26
C PHE A 222 -6.88 8.41 -10.50
N ARG A 223 -7.20 9.69 -10.77
CA ARG A 223 -8.37 10.37 -10.19
C ARG A 223 -9.66 10.00 -10.90
N GLU A 224 -9.62 9.87 -12.22
CA GLU A 224 -10.78 9.47 -13.03
C GLU A 224 -11.21 8.04 -12.72
N LEU A 225 -10.26 7.13 -12.58
CA LEU A 225 -10.53 5.74 -12.23
C LEU A 225 -11.13 5.59 -10.82
N PHE A 226 -10.78 6.46 -9.88
CA PHE A 226 -11.37 6.46 -8.53
C PHE A 226 -12.90 6.56 -8.57
N LEU A 227 -13.44 7.47 -9.37
CA LEU A 227 -14.89 7.69 -9.48
C LEU A 227 -15.64 6.47 -10.03
N LYS A 228 -14.94 5.59 -10.74
CA LYS A 228 -15.46 4.33 -11.28
C LYS A 228 -15.08 3.11 -10.42
N GLY A 229 -14.27 3.30 -9.40
CA GLY A 229 -13.72 2.21 -8.60
C GLY A 229 -12.80 1.26 -9.40
N LEU A 230 -12.25 1.77 -10.52
CA LEU A 230 -11.37 1.02 -11.41
C LEU A 230 -9.90 1.28 -11.09
N THR A 231 -9.07 0.35 -11.51
CA THR A 231 -7.62 0.49 -11.59
C THR A 231 -7.14 0.47 -13.03
N LEU A 232 -5.88 0.79 -13.25
CA LEU A 232 -5.26 0.64 -14.57
C LEU A 232 -5.29 -0.80 -15.12
N LEU A 233 -5.41 -1.77 -14.22
CA LEU A 233 -5.51 -3.19 -14.58
C LEU A 233 -6.89 -3.56 -15.15
N ASP A 234 -7.90 -2.74 -14.90
CA ASP A 234 -9.28 -2.96 -15.35
C ASP A 234 -9.58 -2.31 -16.72
N ILE A 235 -8.71 -1.42 -17.22
CA ILE A 235 -8.98 -0.63 -18.44
C ILE A 235 -9.18 -1.51 -19.69
N ARG A 236 -8.58 -2.71 -19.71
CA ARG A 236 -8.68 -3.64 -20.83
C ARG A 236 -9.84 -4.62 -20.73
N GLU A 237 -10.62 -4.55 -19.65
CA GLU A 237 -11.78 -5.43 -19.49
C GLU A 237 -12.86 -5.10 -20.50
N GLU A 238 -13.56 -6.13 -20.94
CA GLU A 238 -14.72 -6.01 -21.80
C GLU A 238 -15.80 -5.17 -21.08
N GLY A 239 -16.33 -4.15 -21.76
CA GLY A 239 -17.26 -3.20 -21.18
C GLY A 239 -16.60 -1.96 -20.51
N SER A 240 -15.29 -1.88 -20.43
CA SER A 240 -14.62 -0.65 -19.97
C SER A 240 -14.78 0.47 -20.99
N GLU A 241 -15.39 1.59 -20.58
CA GLU A 241 -15.55 2.79 -21.41
C GLU A 241 -14.28 3.69 -21.44
N VAL A 242 -13.16 3.22 -20.90
CA VAL A 242 -11.91 3.98 -20.79
C VAL A 242 -11.03 3.69 -21.99
N GLY A 243 -10.87 4.68 -22.86
CA GLY A 243 -9.97 4.59 -24.02
C GLY A 243 -8.51 4.43 -23.62
N LEU A 244 -7.79 3.49 -24.24
CA LEU A 244 -6.36 3.29 -24.01
C LEU A 244 -5.51 4.36 -24.71
N THR A 245 -4.64 5.02 -23.95
CA THR A 245 -3.62 5.93 -24.47
C THR A 245 -2.22 5.41 -24.15
N MET A 246 -1.18 5.92 -24.82
CA MET A 246 0.22 5.57 -24.49
C MET A 246 0.57 5.90 -23.03
N SER A 247 -0.02 6.97 -22.48
CA SER A 247 0.15 7.33 -21.05
C SER A 247 -0.44 6.25 -20.13
N HIS A 248 -1.57 5.64 -20.50
CA HIS A 248 -2.19 4.56 -19.73
C HIS A 248 -1.36 3.28 -19.79
N VAL A 249 -0.76 2.97 -20.96
CA VAL A 249 0.14 1.81 -21.10
C VAL A 249 1.37 1.96 -20.20
N ALA A 250 1.98 3.16 -20.17
CA ALA A 250 3.12 3.43 -19.28
C ALA A 250 2.72 3.32 -17.81
N ALA A 251 1.56 3.86 -17.43
CA ALA A 251 1.03 3.77 -16.07
C ALA A 251 0.74 2.32 -15.65
N LEU A 252 0.18 1.50 -16.56
CA LEU A 252 -0.04 0.08 -16.31
C LEU A 252 1.28 -0.67 -16.06
N GLN A 253 2.34 -0.32 -16.82
CA GLN A 253 3.66 -0.92 -16.61
C GLN A 253 4.25 -0.51 -15.26
N GLU A 254 4.02 0.71 -14.80
CA GLU A 254 4.45 1.15 -13.46
C GLU A 254 3.77 0.34 -12.35
N VAL A 255 2.47 0.04 -12.48
CA VAL A 255 1.73 -0.83 -11.54
C VAL A 255 2.30 -2.24 -11.54
N ARG A 256 2.54 -2.84 -12.71
CA ARG A 256 3.15 -4.17 -12.82
C ARG A 256 4.54 -4.24 -12.21
N ASN A 257 5.36 -3.20 -12.43
CA ASN A 257 6.69 -3.13 -11.83
C ASN A 257 6.61 -3.06 -10.30
N LEU A 258 5.60 -2.38 -9.74
CA LEU A 258 5.39 -2.36 -8.30
C LEU A 258 5.01 -3.77 -7.80
N LEU A 259 4.03 -4.42 -8.41
CA LEU A 259 3.61 -5.78 -8.03
C LEU A 259 4.79 -6.75 -8.06
N HIS A 260 5.57 -6.74 -9.12
CA HIS A 260 6.79 -7.55 -9.21
C HIS A 260 7.82 -7.23 -8.10
N ALA A 261 7.95 -5.96 -7.74
CA ALA A 261 8.88 -5.54 -6.68
C ALA A 261 8.44 -5.99 -5.28
N LEU A 262 7.15 -6.32 -5.07
CA LEU A 262 6.66 -6.84 -3.79
C LEU A 262 7.21 -8.25 -3.51
N GLY A 263 7.47 -9.06 -4.55
CA GLY A 263 8.00 -10.40 -4.39
C GLY A 263 7.07 -11.31 -3.56
N VAL A 264 5.75 -11.12 -3.68
CA VAL A 264 4.78 -12.00 -3.02
C VAL A 264 4.97 -13.43 -3.55
N PRO A 265 5.08 -14.44 -2.69
CA PRO A 265 5.23 -15.83 -3.13
C PRO A 265 4.09 -16.25 -4.06
N GLU A 266 4.40 -16.98 -5.13
CA GLU A 266 3.37 -17.47 -6.06
C GLU A 266 2.35 -18.36 -5.35
N VAL A 267 1.07 -18.26 -5.76
CA VAL A 267 0.03 -19.16 -5.28
C VAL A 267 0.34 -20.56 -5.82
N VAL A 268 0.71 -21.46 -4.93
CA VAL A 268 0.78 -22.87 -5.29
C VAL A 268 -0.66 -23.34 -5.49
N ALA A 269 -1.08 -23.49 -6.74
CA ALA A 269 -2.39 -24.06 -7.08
C ALA A 269 -2.54 -25.37 -6.31
N ALA A 270 -3.62 -25.50 -5.53
CA ALA A 270 -3.95 -26.77 -4.90
C ALA A 270 -4.05 -27.83 -6.02
N PRO A 271 -3.44 -29.02 -5.86
CA PRO A 271 -3.55 -30.07 -6.87
C PRO A 271 -5.04 -30.32 -7.12
N GLU A 272 -5.47 -30.23 -8.38
CA GLU A 272 -6.82 -30.65 -8.77
C GLU A 272 -7.05 -32.06 -8.19
N VAL A 273 -7.98 -32.14 -7.24
CA VAL A 273 -8.45 -33.44 -6.77
C VAL A 273 -9.15 -34.06 -7.99
N ALA A 274 -8.43 -34.93 -8.68
CA ALA A 274 -8.99 -35.70 -9.79
C ALA A 274 -10.24 -36.38 -9.26
N ALA A 275 -11.40 -35.95 -9.77
CA ALA A 275 -12.67 -36.58 -9.49
C ALA A 275 -12.56 -38.03 -9.99
N ALA A 276 -12.37 -38.94 -9.04
CA ALA A 276 -12.44 -40.37 -9.35
C ALA A 276 -13.83 -40.66 -9.90
N ARG A 277 -13.86 -41.12 -11.15
CA ARG A 277 -15.06 -41.66 -11.83
C ARG A 277 -15.42 -43.01 -11.26
#